data_e1700997f3f9dc401fc35ea88ba5aa5c
#
_entry.id   e1700997f3f9dc401fc35ea88ba5aa5c
#
_cell.length_a   1.000
_cell.length_b   1.000
_cell.length_c   1.000
_cell.angle_alpha   90.00
_cell.angle_beta   90.00
_cell.angle_gamma   90.00
#
_symmetry.space_group_name_H-M   'P 1'
#
loop_
_entity.id
_entity.type
_entity.pdbx_description
1 polymer ?
#
loop_
_entity_poly.entity_id
_entity_poly.type
_entity_poly.pdbx_seq_one_letter_code
_entity_poly.pdbx_strand_id
1 'polypeptide(L)'
;MDVFKTNREESTTNSAEMSESINQNRRRFFGAAAMGIAAAQIGIFGSKAARAAEPTPAPTPAKKPASNASFGALKQVDAGLLNIGYAEAGPASGRPVILLHGWPYDIYSFVDVAPILASAGYRVIVPYLRGYGTTNFLSSSTFRNAQQSAVGLDITALMDALKIKNAVVGGFDWGARTAAIMAVLWPERCKGIVSVSGYLIGSPAANKMPLPPKAEFAFWYQYYFATENGKAGYAKYLHDFNKLIWQTASPKWNFDDATFDRSAASFNNPDHVAIVIHNYRWRIGVAEGEAKYDDLEKRLAAAPAISLPTITMEGDANGAAHPEPSAYRAKFTGKYEHRTITGGVGHNLPQEAPAAFAKAIVDVDAMASA
;
A
#
# COMPACT_ATOMS: atom_id res chain seq x y z
N MET A 1 54.66 -9.58 41.00
CA MET A 1 53.57 -10.50 40.52
C MET A 1 52.23 -10.05 41.11
N ASP A 2 51.93 -8.71 41.16
CA ASP A 2 50.77 -8.17 41.88
C ASP A 2 50.18 -6.90 41.21
N VAL A 3 50.29 -6.73 39.90
CA VAL A 3 49.74 -5.58 39.19
C VAL A 3 48.51 -5.94 38.35
N PHE A 4 48.15 -7.22 38.25
CA PHE A 4 47.01 -7.68 37.42
C PHE A 4 45.73 -8.02 38.20
N LYS A 5 45.70 -7.87 39.54
CA LYS A 5 44.48 -8.16 40.32
C LYS A 5 43.58 -6.95 40.60
N THR A 6 44.11 -5.73 40.60
CA THR A 6 43.36 -4.52 40.93
C THR A 6 42.46 -4.00 39.79
N ASN A 7 42.77 -4.31 38.53
CA ASN A 7 41.96 -3.83 37.38
C ASN A 7 40.73 -4.69 37.05
N ARG A 8 40.52 -5.80 37.72
CA ARG A 8 39.36 -6.69 37.45
C ARG A 8 38.16 -6.44 38.35
N GLU A 9 38.41 -5.87 39.54
CA GLU A 9 37.34 -5.53 40.50
C GLU A 9 36.68 -4.16 40.19
N GLU A 10 37.45 -3.17 39.72
CA GLU A 10 36.89 -1.87 39.29
C GLU A 10 36.07 -1.96 38.00
N SER A 11 36.37 -2.90 37.09
CA SER A 11 35.62 -3.10 35.87
C SER A 11 34.26 -3.78 36.08
N THR A 12 34.11 -4.59 37.13
CA THR A 12 32.83 -5.27 37.43
C THR A 12 31.86 -4.40 38.22
N THR A 13 32.35 -3.52 39.10
CA THR A 13 31.51 -2.55 39.81
C THR A 13 30.93 -1.49 38.88
N ASN A 14 31.72 -0.98 37.92
CA ASN A 14 31.27 0.04 36.99
C ASN A 14 30.20 -0.48 35.99
N SER A 15 30.25 -1.77 35.61
CA SER A 15 29.23 -2.36 34.71
C SER A 15 27.92 -2.69 35.46
N ALA A 16 27.97 -2.99 36.74
CA ALA A 16 26.80 -3.24 37.58
C ALA A 16 26.04 -1.92 37.87
N GLU A 17 26.73 -0.85 38.22
CA GLU A 17 26.13 0.47 38.45
C GLU A 17 25.55 1.09 37.19
N MET A 18 26.19 0.89 36.03
CA MET A 18 25.66 1.34 34.75
C MET A 18 24.42 0.55 34.33
N SER A 19 24.36 -0.74 34.63
CA SER A 19 23.19 -1.60 34.37
C SER A 19 22.00 -1.22 35.27
N GLU A 20 22.23 -0.86 36.49
CA GLU A 20 21.20 -0.45 37.47
C GLU A 20 20.66 0.95 37.16
N SER A 21 21.48 1.88 36.71
CA SER A 21 21.08 3.21 36.28
C SER A 21 20.20 3.18 34.98
N ILE A 22 20.52 2.29 34.06
CA ILE A 22 19.73 2.05 32.83
C ILE A 22 18.36 1.44 33.18
N ASN A 23 18.29 0.53 34.14
CA ASN A 23 17.04 -0.08 34.57
C ASN A 23 16.15 0.91 35.38
N GLN A 24 16.72 1.81 36.19
CA GLN A 24 15.96 2.85 36.88
C GLN A 24 15.43 3.90 35.92
N ASN A 25 16.16 4.28 34.87
CA ASN A 25 15.69 5.20 33.83
C ASN A 25 14.59 4.59 32.95
N ARG A 26 14.65 3.30 32.64
CA ARG A 26 13.55 2.58 31.97
C ARG A 26 12.26 2.55 32.80
N ARG A 27 12.37 2.29 34.12
CA ARG A 27 11.18 2.31 35.01
C ARG A 27 10.56 3.70 35.17
N ARG A 28 11.37 4.77 35.14
CA ARG A 28 10.87 6.15 35.18
C ARG A 28 10.18 6.58 33.87
N PHE A 29 10.64 6.07 32.73
CA PHE A 29 10.03 6.36 31.42
C PHE A 29 8.65 5.71 31.26
N PHE A 30 8.44 4.49 31.78
CA PHE A 30 7.13 3.82 31.76
C PHE A 30 6.17 4.31 32.87
N GLY A 31 6.67 4.92 33.93
CA GLY A 31 5.85 5.48 35.02
C GLY A 31 5.27 6.86 34.71
N ALA A 32 5.87 7.63 33.80
CA ALA A 32 5.41 8.99 33.45
C ALA A 32 4.32 9.02 32.37
N ALA A 33 4.10 7.93 31.63
CA ALA A 33 3.08 7.86 30.60
C ALA A 33 1.68 7.45 31.12
N ALA A 34 1.57 7.06 32.40
CA ALA A 34 0.31 6.60 32.99
C ALA A 34 -0.41 7.60 33.93
N MET A 35 0.09 8.83 34.08
CA MET A 35 -0.52 9.85 34.96
C MET A 35 -0.70 11.19 34.28
N GLY A 36 -1.43 11.22 33.18
CA GLY A 36 -1.73 12.44 32.43
C GLY A 36 -3.22 12.70 32.16
N ILE A 37 -4.14 12.00 32.84
CA ILE A 37 -5.58 12.27 32.72
C ILE A 37 -6.18 12.26 34.13
N ALA A 38 -6.03 13.34 34.87
CA ALA A 38 -6.93 13.82 35.91
C ALA A 38 -6.29 15.02 36.62
N ALA A 39 -6.77 16.21 36.31
CA ALA A 39 -6.99 17.32 37.24
C ALA A 39 -6.99 18.67 36.52
N ALA A 40 -8.15 19.13 36.15
CA ALA A 40 -8.43 20.55 36.01
C ALA A 40 -9.88 20.82 36.43
N GLN A 41 -10.13 20.77 37.71
CA GLN A 41 -11.26 21.48 38.31
C GLN A 41 -10.71 22.16 39.54
N ILE A 42 -10.66 23.51 39.52
CA ILE A 42 -10.88 24.46 40.61
C ILE A 42 -10.67 25.88 40.02
N GLY A 43 -11.67 26.70 40.13
CA GLY A 43 -11.50 28.14 39.88
C GLY A 43 -12.82 28.87 39.65
N ILE A 44 -13.55 29.08 40.72
CA ILE A 44 -14.72 29.95 40.84
C ILE A 44 -14.31 31.39 40.61
N PHE A 45 -15.00 32.14 39.73
CA PHE A 45 -15.60 33.45 40.01
C PHE A 45 -16.53 33.86 38.85
N GLY A 46 -17.73 34.30 39.21
CA GLY A 46 -18.82 34.54 38.32
C GLY A 46 -18.71 35.81 37.49
N SER A 47 -19.22 35.74 36.29
CA SER A 47 -19.88 36.83 35.58
C SER A 47 -20.95 36.22 34.65
N LYS A 48 -22.17 36.76 34.74
CA LYS A 48 -23.28 36.44 33.86
C LYS A 48 -22.89 36.76 32.41
N ALA A 49 -22.60 35.76 31.61
CA ALA A 49 -22.50 35.88 30.18
C ALA A 49 -23.51 34.91 29.53
N ALA A 50 -24.16 35.39 28.49
CA ALA A 50 -25.21 34.70 27.74
C ALA A 50 -24.83 33.25 27.39
N ARG A 51 -25.80 32.37 27.66
CA ARG A 51 -25.70 30.92 27.30
C ARG A 51 -25.70 30.80 25.78
N ALA A 52 -24.51 30.76 25.20
CA ALA A 52 -24.36 30.26 23.81
C ALA A 52 -24.76 28.80 23.79
N ALA A 53 -25.62 28.39 22.86
CA ALA A 53 -26.00 27.02 22.66
C ALA A 53 -24.74 26.16 22.41
N GLU A 54 -24.60 25.06 23.14
CA GLU A 54 -23.55 24.08 22.88
C GLU A 54 -23.66 23.63 21.43
N PRO A 55 -22.55 23.55 20.68
CA PRO A 55 -22.59 23.00 19.32
C PRO A 55 -23.02 21.52 19.42
N THR A 56 -24.12 21.20 18.76
CA THR A 56 -24.57 19.81 18.60
C THR A 56 -23.38 18.99 18.08
N PRO A 57 -23.01 17.85 18.71
CA PRO A 57 -21.95 17.01 18.19
C PRO A 57 -22.28 16.64 16.74
N ALA A 58 -21.31 16.82 15.85
CA ALA A 58 -21.45 16.37 14.47
C ALA A 58 -21.82 14.87 14.48
N PRO A 59 -22.77 14.41 13.66
CA PRO A 59 -23.14 13.03 13.63
C PRO A 59 -21.90 12.17 13.35
N THR A 60 -21.65 11.22 14.23
CA THR A 60 -20.60 10.20 14.02
C THR A 60 -20.87 9.55 12.67
N PRO A 61 -19.89 9.48 11.75
CA PRO A 61 -20.10 8.84 10.46
C PRO A 61 -20.60 7.41 10.70
N ALA A 62 -21.74 7.07 10.10
CA ALA A 62 -22.32 5.74 10.20
C ALA A 62 -21.28 4.71 9.72
N LYS A 63 -21.06 3.65 10.51
CA LYS A 63 -20.27 2.48 10.07
C LYS A 63 -20.84 2.04 8.73
N LYS A 64 -20.00 2.09 7.67
CA LYS A 64 -20.36 1.45 6.41
C LYS A 64 -20.43 -0.05 6.71
N PRO A 65 -21.57 -0.73 6.49
CA PRO A 65 -21.66 -2.18 6.75
C PRO A 65 -20.56 -2.89 5.99
N ALA A 66 -19.97 -3.93 6.58
CA ALA A 66 -19.07 -4.81 5.85
C ALA A 66 -19.78 -5.29 4.59
N SER A 67 -19.15 -5.15 3.44
CA SER A 67 -19.65 -5.76 2.22
C SER A 67 -19.60 -7.28 2.43
N ASN A 68 -20.75 -7.94 2.43
CA ASN A 68 -20.84 -9.40 2.38
C ASN A 68 -20.51 -9.93 0.97
N ALA A 69 -20.14 -9.05 0.04
CA ALA A 69 -19.73 -9.43 -1.29
C ALA A 69 -18.46 -10.30 -1.19
N SER A 70 -18.47 -11.39 -1.93
CA SER A 70 -17.33 -12.28 -2.10
C SER A 70 -17.10 -12.53 -3.58
N PHE A 71 -15.86 -12.77 -3.94
CA PHE A 71 -15.58 -13.37 -5.23
C PHE A 71 -16.08 -14.81 -5.22
N GLY A 72 -16.54 -15.31 -6.37
CA GLY A 72 -16.78 -16.73 -6.58
C GLY A 72 -15.50 -17.56 -6.40
N ALA A 73 -15.49 -18.78 -6.91
CA ALA A 73 -14.29 -19.62 -6.87
C ALA A 73 -13.10 -18.91 -7.54
N LEU A 74 -12.00 -18.81 -6.81
CA LEU A 74 -10.75 -18.28 -7.33
C LEU A 74 -10.16 -19.23 -8.37
N LYS A 75 -9.48 -18.66 -9.35
CA LYS A 75 -8.79 -19.39 -10.42
C LYS A 75 -7.29 -19.33 -10.19
N GLN A 76 -6.57 -20.28 -10.78
CA GLN A 76 -5.11 -20.36 -10.77
C GLN A 76 -4.60 -20.55 -12.18
N VAL A 77 -3.46 -19.92 -12.50
CA VAL A 77 -2.79 -20.10 -13.79
C VAL A 77 -1.28 -19.93 -13.64
N ASP A 78 -0.52 -20.78 -14.31
CA ASP A 78 0.93 -20.63 -14.42
C ASP A 78 1.24 -19.47 -15.38
N ALA A 79 2.00 -18.50 -14.88
CA ALA A 79 2.34 -17.29 -15.59
C ALA A 79 3.75 -16.83 -15.21
N GLY A 80 4.70 -16.93 -16.11
CA GLY A 80 6.10 -16.58 -15.88
C GLY A 80 6.73 -17.39 -14.73
N LEU A 81 7.07 -16.69 -13.64
CA LEU A 81 7.69 -17.32 -12.45
C LEU A 81 6.67 -17.79 -11.41
N LEU A 82 5.39 -17.53 -11.63
CA LEU A 82 4.34 -17.66 -10.63
C LEU A 82 3.21 -18.57 -11.11
N ASN A 83 2.60 -19.28 -10.16
CA ASN A 83 1.25 -19.78 -10.27
C ASN A 83 0.34 -18.72 -9.62
N ILE A 84 -0.37 -17.94 -10.45
CA ILE A 84 -1.10 -16.75 -10.01
C ILE A 84 -2.55 -17.11 -9.67
N GLY A 85 -2.93 -16.80 -8.42
CA GLY A 85 -4.33 -16.84 -7.98
C GLY A 85 -5.05 -15.56 -8.36
N TYR A 86 -6.26 -15.66 -8.92
CA TYR A 86 -7.03 -14.49 -9.31
C TYR A 86 -8.54 -14.73 -9.22
N ALA A 87 -9.26 -13.63 -9.01
CA ALA A 87 -10.70 -13.59 -9.21
C ALA A 87 -11.04 -13.13 -10.63
N GLU A 88 -12.11 -13.66 -11.20
CA GLU A 88 -12.62 -13.25 -12.50
C GLU A 88 -14.11 -12.99 -12.43
N ALA A 89 -14.58 -11.89 -13.03
CA ALA A 89 -15.99 -11.52 -13.09
C ALA A 89 -16.36 -11.03 -14.49
N GLY A 90 -17.63 -11.18 -14.83
CA GLY A 90 -18.19 -10.75 -16.11
C GLY A 90 -18.01 -11.75 -17.27
N PRO A 91 -18.45 -11.39 -18.48
CA PRO A 91 -18.41 -12.29 -19.62
C PRO A 91 -16.98 -12.53 -20.12
N ALA A 92 -16.64 -13.79 -20.43
CA ALA A 92 -15.33 -14.16 -20.93
C ALA A 92 -14.90 -13.44 -22.22
N SER A 93 -15.89 -13.04 -23.04
CA SER A 93 -15.68 -12.26 -24.27
C SER A 93 -15.72 -10.74 -24.04
N GLY A 94 -15.89 -10.29 -22.79
CA GLY A 94 -15.92 -8.89 -22.43
C GLY A 94 -14.60 -8.17 -22.66
N ARG A 95 -14.64 -6.83 -22.68
CA ARG A 95 -13.43 -6.00 -22.75
C ARG A 95 -12.57 -6.24 -21.49
N PRO A 96 -11.29 -6.60 -21.64
CA PRO A 96 -10.47 -6.93 -20.46
C PRO A 96 -10.15 -5.72 -19.61
N VAL A 97 -10.29 -5.90 -18.30
CA VAL A 97 -9.85 -4.96 -17.25
C VAL A 97 -9.05 -5.73 -16.23
N ILE A 98 -7.88 -5.23 -15.84
CA ILE A 98 -7.05 -5.79 -14.78
C ILE A 98 -7.02 -4.82 -13.61
N LEU A 99 -7.37 -5.29 -12.41
CA LEU A 99 -7.44 -4.49 -11.18
C LEU A 99 -6.37 -4.96 -10.20
N LEU A 100 -5.48 -4.04 -9.81
CA LEU A 100 -4.26 -4.33 -9.07
C LEU A 100 -4.30 -3.69 -7.69
N HIS A 101 -4.23 -4.53 -6.66
CA HIS A 101 -4.18 -4.08 -5.27
C HIS A 101 -2.79 -3.59 -4.85
N GLY A 102 -2.70 -3.03 -3.65
CA GLY A 102 -1.47 -2.57 -3.03
C GLY A 102 -1.12 -3.31 -1.73
N TRP A 103 -0.13 -2.78 -1.02
CA TRP A 103 0.25 -3.23 0.30
C TRP A 103 -0.33 -2.29 1.38
N PRO A 104 -0.82 -2.80 2.49
CA PRO A 104 -1.09 -4.20 2.81
C PRO A 104 -2.58 -4.54 2.56
N TYR A 105 -2.94 -4.65 1.31
CA TYR A 105 -4.30 -4.93 0.86
C TYR A 105 -4.30 -6.19 -0.02
N ASP A 106 -5.46 -6.55 -0.56
CA ASP A 106 -5.59 -7.71 -1.43
C ASP A 106 -6.70 -7.53 -2.49
N ILE A 107 -7.07 -8.62 -3.15
CA ILE A 107 -8.11 -8.60 -4.19
C ILE A 107 -9.45 -8.05 -3.69
N TYR A 108 -9.76 -8.18 -2.40
CA TYR A 108 -11.02 -7.72 -1.82
C TYR A 108 -11.18 -6.20 -1.82
N SER A 109 -10.11 -5.44 -2.08
CA SER A 109 -10.22 -4.02 -2.40
C SER A 109 -11.12 -3.73 -3.60
N PHE A 110 -11.32 -4.72 -4.47
CA PHE A 110 -12.13 -4.60 -5.68
C PHE A 110 -13.41 -5.44 -5.65
N VAL A 111 -13.78 -6.01 -4.53
CA VAL A 111 -14.93 -6.92 -4.42
C VAL A 111 -16.25 -6.25 -4.83
N ASP A 112 -16.40 -4.96 -4.58
CA ASP A 112 -17.57 -4.17 -4.98
C ASP A 112 -17.39 -3.49 -6.34
N VAL A 113 -16.16 -3.29 -6.81
CA VAL A 113 -15.85 -2.73 -8.14
C VAL A 113 -16.12 -3.75 -9.25
N ALA A 114 -15.68 -5.00 -9.04
CA ALA A 114 -15.75 -6.03 -10.07
C ALA A 114 -17.16 -6.30 -10.57
N PRO A 115 -18.21 -6.44 -9.75
CA PRO A 115 -19.57 -6.65 -10.24
C PRO A 115 -20.13 -5.45 -11.00
N ILE A 116 -19.74 -4.20 -10.65
CA ILE A 116 -20.15 -3.01 -11.38
C ILE A 116 -19.59 -3.06 -12.81
N LEU A 117 -18.31 -3.36 -12.97
CA LEU A 117 -17.67 -3.46 -14.28
C LEU A 117 -18.17 -4.68 -15.07
N ALA A 118 -18.40 -5.81 -14.42
CA ALA A 118 -18.97 -7.01 -15.04
C ALA A 118 -20.36 -6.72 -15.62
N SER A 119 -21.19 -5.99 -14.90
CA SER A 119 -22.52 -5.55 -15.37
C SER A 119 -22.45 -4.57 -16.55
N ALA A 120 -21.32 -3.84 -16.67
CA ALA A 120 -21.02 -2.98 -17.82
C ALA A 120 -20.37 -3.73 -19.01
N GLY A 121 -20.32 -5.07 -18.94
CA GLY A 121 -19.83 -5.93 -20.03
C GLY A 121 -18.32 -6.10 -20.09
N TYR A 122 -17.59 -5.79 -19.00
CA TYR A 122 -16.15 -6.04 -18.93
C TYR A 122 -15.84 -7.45 -18.43
N ARG A 123 -14.74 -8.02 -18.93
CA ARG A 123 -14.05 -9.16 -18.33
C ARG A 123 -13.06 -8.64 -17.30
N VAL A 124 -13.38 -8.78 -16.03
CA VAL A 124 -12.62 -8.22 -14.92
C VAL A 124 -11.72 -9.29 -14.30
N ILE A 125 -10.41 -9.03 -14.29
CA ILE A 125 -9.39 -9.90 -13.71
C ILE A 125 -8.78 -9.19 -12.50
N VAL A 126 -8.82 -9.84 -11.34
CA VAL A 126 -8.28 -9.30 -10.09
C VAL A 126 -7.26 -10.29 -9.51
N PRO A 127 -5.98 -10.19 -9.88
CA PRO A 127 -4.96 -11.12 -9.40
C PRO A 127 -4.48 -10.76 -8.00
N TYR A 128 -4.11 -11.77 -7.22
CA TYR A 128 -3.19 -11.59 -6.11
C TYR A 128 -1.79 -11.30 -6.66
N LEU A 129 -1.18 -10.22 -6.21
CA LEU A 129 0.21 -9.93 -6.51
C LEU A 129 1.13 -10.97 -5.86
N ARG A 130 2.41 -11.03 -6.30
CA ARG A 130 3.41 -11.91 -5.68
C ARG A 130 3.47 -11.73 -4.17
N GLY A 131 3.51 -12.82 -3.42
CA GLY A 131 3.51 -12.83 -1.95
C GLY A 131 2.15 -12.60 -1.31
N TYR A 132 1.04 -12.74 -2.06
CA TYR A 132 -0.31 -12.59 -1.53
C TYR A 132 -1.21 -13.77 -1.88
N GLY A 133 -2.12 -14.07 -0.96
CA GLY A 133 -3.18 -15.06 -1.15
C GLY A 133 -2.67 -16.37 -1.69
N THR A 134 -3.26 -16.84 -2.77
CA THR A 134 -2.91 -18.12 -3.40
C THR A 134 -1.87 -18.02 -4.52
N THR A 135 -1.28 -16.83 -4.75
CA THR A 135 -0.18 -16.68 -5.71
C THR A 135 1.13 -17.24 -5.14
N ASN A 136 1.70 -18.23 -5.79
CA ASN A 136 2.90 -18.92 -5.34
C ASN A 136 4.00 -18.90 -6.42
N PHE A 137 5.26 -18.90 -5.99
CA PHE A 137 6.38 -19.12 -6.92
C PHE A 137 6.42 -20.58 -7.40
N LEU A 138 6.60 -20.78 -8.71
CA LEU A 138 6.71 -22.10 -9.31
C LEU A 138 7.97 -22.87 -8.87
N SER A 139 9.00 -22.15 -8.42
CA SER A 139 10.23 -22.73 -7.89
C SER A 139 10.61 -22.16 -6.54
N SER A 140 10.99 -23.02 -5.62
CA SER A 140 11.53 -22.63 -4.32
C SER A 140 12.86 -21.87 -4.42
N SER A 141 13.63 -22.10 -5.49
CA SER A 141 14.91 -21.44 -5.75
C SER A 141 14.77 -20.04 -6.35
N THR A 142 13.57 -19.63 -6.80
CA THR A 142 13.35 -18.28 -7.31
C THR A 142 13.54 -17.27 -6.19
N PHE A 143 14.38 -16.24 -6.44
CA PHE A 143 14.58 -15.16 -5.48
C PHE A 143 13.26 -14.40 -5.24
N ARG A 144 12.96 -14.12 -3.97
CA ARG A 144 11.74 -13.40 -3.55
C ARG A 144 11.89 -11.91 -3.82
N ASN A 145 12.08 -11.59 -5.09
CA ASN A 145 12.25 -10.25 -5.60
C ASN A 145 10.90 -9.51 -5.68
N ALA A 146 10.90 -8.26 -5.28
CA ALA A 146 9.77 -7.36 -5.41
C ALA A 146 10.19 -6.00 -6.00
N GLN A 147 11.19 -5.99 -6.91
CA GLN A 147 11.46 -4.84 -7.75
C GLN A 147 10.21 -4.47 -8.54
N GLN A 148 10.02 -3.20 -8.77
CA GLN A 148 8.79 -2.70 -9.40
C GLN A 148 8.59 -3.27 -10.82
N SER A 149 9.67 -3.42 -11.60
CA SER A 149 9.60 -4.04 -12.94
C SER A 149 9.24 -5.53 -12.90
N ALA A 150 9.70 -6.26 -11.87
CA ALA A 150 9.38 -7.67 -11.70
C ALA A 150 7.88 -7.89 -11.44
N VAL A 151 7.24 -7.00 -10.67
CA VAL A 151 5.77 -7.03 -10.47
C VAL A 151 5.03 -6.71 -11.77
N GLY A 152 5.53 -5.75 -12.56
CA GLY A 152 4.97 -5.45 -13.89
C GLY A 152 5.05 -6.65 -14.84
N LEU A 153 6.17 -7.38 -14.84
CA LEU A 153 6.36 -8.59 -15.64
C LEU A 153 5.40 -9.72 -15.24
N ASP A 154 5.06 -9.86 -13.96
CA ASP A 154 4.07 -10.86 -13.55
C ASP A 154 2.72 -10.60 -14.21
N ILE A 155 2.32 -9.32 -14.30
CA ILE A 155 1.03 -8.97 -14.88
C ILE A 155 1.05 -9.16 -16.41
N THR A 156 2.16 -8.86 -17.08
CA THR A 156 2.28 -9.18 -18.51
C THR A 156 2.26 -10.68 -18.77
N ALA A 157 2.93 -11.48 -17.93
CA ALA A 157 2.90 -12.94 -18.01
C ALA A 157 1.48 -13.50 -17.73
N LEU A 158 0.75 -12.92 -16.76
CA LEU A 158 -0.65 -13.27 -16.53
C LEU A 158 -1.52 -12.97 -17.74
N MET A 159 -1.32 -11.82 -18.39
CA MET A 159 -2.04 -11.46 -19.60
C MET A 159 -1.77 -12.48 -20.73
N ASP A 160 -0.52 -12.92 -20.88
CA ASP A 160 -0.15 -13.92 -21.89
C ASP A 160 -0.83 -15.27 -21.61
N ALA A 161 -0.77 -15.74 -20.35
CA ALA A 161 -1.41 -16.99 -19.92
C ALA A 161 -2.94 -16.96 -20.14
N LEU A 162 -3.58 -15.81 -19.93
CA LEU A 162 -5.02 -15.59 -20.15
C LEU A 162 -5.39 -15.19 -21.57
N LYS A 163 -4.42 -15.12 -22.50
CA LYS A 163 -4.57 -14.69 -23.90
C LYS A 163 -5.19 -13.29 -24.02
N ILE A 164 -4.82 -12.38 -23.11
CA ILE A 164 -5.24 -10.99 -23.12
C ILE A 164 -4.16 -10.16 -23.83
N LYS A 165 -4.48 -9.65 -25.02
CA LYS A 165 -3.55 -8.82 -25.80
C LYS A 165 -3.31 -7.47 -25.14
N ASN A 166 -4.36 -6.78 -24.77
CA ASN A 166 -4.35 -5.50 -24.06
C ASN A 166 -5.56 -5.36 -23.14
N ALA A 167 -5.45 -4.51 -22.12
CA ALA A 167 -6.51 -4.27 -21.14
C ALA A 167 -6.47 -2.82 -20.66
N VAL A 168 -7.57 -2.34 -20.07
CA VAL A 168 -7.50 -1.22 -19.13
C VAL A 168 -6.90 -1.74 -17.83
N VAL A 169 -5.91 -1.03 -17.28
CA VAL A 169 -5.27 -1.43 -16.03
C VAL A 169 -5.54 -0.38 -14.96
N GLY A 170 -6.18 -0.78 -13.88
CA GLY A 170 -6.48 0.10 -12.75
C GLY A 170 -5.85 -0.41 -11.46
N GLY A 171 -5.42 0.50 -10.59
CA GLY A 171 -4.87 0.09 -9.31
C GLY A 171 -4.67 1.24 -8.33
N PHE A 172 -4.29 0.87 -7.12
CA PHE A 172 -3.88 1.79 -6.07
C PHE A 172 -2.60 1.28 -5.39
N ASP A 173 -1.82 2.15 -4.77
CA ASP A 173 -0.56 1.83 -4.09
C ASP A 173 0.40 1.05 -5.02
N TRP A 174 0.84 -0.17 -4.67
CA TRP A 174 1.69 -1.01 -5.55
C TRP A 174 0.99 -1.29 -6.89
N GLY A 175 -0.33 -1.46 -6.88
CA GLY A 175 -1.12 -1.68 -8.09
C GLY A 175 -1.11 -0.48 -9.02
N ALA A 176 -1.24 0.74 -8.49
CA ALA A 176 -1.12 1.97 -9.28
C ALA A 176 0.29 2.13 -9.87
N ARG A 177 1.32 1.83 -9.07
CA ARG A 177 2.71 1.80 -9.55
C ARG A 177 2.88 0.81 -10.68
N THR A 178 2.35 -0.41 -10.51
CA THR A 178 2.42 -1.46 -11.53
C THR A 178 1.71 -1.05 -12.81
N ALA A 179 0.52 -0.44 -12.73
CA ALA A 179 -0.19 0.08 -13.90
C ALA A 179 0.63 1.14 -14.65
N ALA A 180 1.25 2.08 -13.93
CA ALA A 180 2.14 3.08 -14.52
C ALA A 180 3.38 2.46 -15.17
N ILE A 181 3.98 1.45 -14.53
CA ILE A 181 5.13 0.70 -15.07
C ILE A 181 4.76 -0.03 -16.36
N MET A 182 3.60 -0.69 -16.39
CA MET A 182 3.11 -1.35 -17.60
C MET A 182 2.90 -0.34 -18.73
N ALA A 183 2.32 0.81 -18.43
CA ALA A 183 2.12 1.89 -19.41
C ALA A 183 3.42 2.47 -19.98
N VAL A 184 4.52 2.42 -19.21
CA VAL A 184 5.85 2.88 -19.64
C VAL A 184 6.61 1.80 -20.40
N LEU A 185 6.64 0.58 -19.86
CA LEU A 185 7.49 -0.48 -20.40
C LEU A 185 6.84 -1.26 -21.53
N TRP A 186 5.52 -1.44 -21.48
CA TRP A 186 4.71 -2.22 -22.44
C TRP A 186 3.41 -1.48 -22.78
N PRO A 187 3.50 -0.26 -23.36
CA PRO A 187 2.31 0.56 -23.66
C PRO A 187 1.29 -0.14 -24.55
N GLU A 188 1.73 -1.05 -25.42
CA GLU A 188 0.86 -1.85 -26.31
C GLU A 188 -0.03 -2.85 -25.54
N ARG A 189 0.32 -3.14 -24.28
CA ARG A 189 -0.46 -4.02 -23.39
C ARG A 189 -1.54 -3.25 -22.62
N CYS A 190 -1.52 -1.93 -22.65
CA CYS A 190 -2.45 -1.07 -21.92
C CYS A 190 -3.28 -0.23 -22.88
N LYS A 191 -4.61 -0.28 -22.76
CA LYS A 191 -5.50 0.66 -23.45
C LYS A 191 -5.54 2.02 -22.78
N GLY A 192 -5.45 2.03 -21.47
CA GLY A 192 -5.44 3.19 -20.61
C GLY A 192 -5.24 2.74 -19.17
N ILE A 193 -4.95 3.69 -18.28
CA ILE A 193 -4.72 3.37 -16.86
C ILE A 193 -5.57 4.25 -15.94
N VAL A 194 -5.97 3.65 -14.81
CA VAL A 194 -6.50 4.36 -13.64
C VAL A 194 -5.52 4.18 -12.49
N SER A 195 -4.96 5.29 -12.00
CA SER A 195 -3.91 5.28 -10.98
C SER A 195 -4.32 6.12 -9.78
N VAL A 196 -4.56 5.47 -8.64
CA VAL A 196 -4.75 6.18 -7.37
C VAL A 196 -3.40 6.67 -6.86
N SER A 197 -3.35 7.93 -6.41
CA SER A 197 -2.16 8.67 -5.96
C SER A 197 -1.14 9.00 -7.08
N GLY A 198 -1.56 8.91 -8.34
CA GLY A 198 -0.84 9.51 -9.47
C GLY A 198 0.34 8.72 -10.01
N TYR A 199 1.48 9.40 -10.25
CA TYR A 199 2.67 8.80 -10.83
C TYR A 199 3.59 8.27 -9.73
N LEU A 200 3.62 6.94 -9.54
CA LEU A 200 4.31 6.29 -8.42
C LEU A 200 5.58 5.52 -8.82
N ILE A 201 6.06 5.68 -10.06
CA ILE A 201 7.33 5.10 -10.48
C ILE A 201 8.46 5.80 -9.74
N GLY A 202 9.32 5.05 -9.08
CA GLY A 202 10.47 5.55 -8.37
C GLY A 202 11.76 4.85 -8.79
N SER A 203 12.86 5.22 -8.15
CA SER A 203 14.13 4.50 -8.25
C SER A 203 14.89 4.58 -6.93
N PRO A 204 15.74 3.60 -6.60
CA PRO A 204 16.59 3.69 -5.40
C PRO A 204 17.44 4.95 -5.38
N ALA A 205 17.90 5.44 -6.53
CA ALA A 205 18.68 6.67 -6.63
C ALA A 205 17.87 7.92 -6.27
N ALA A 206 16.62 8.03 -6.74
CA ALA A 206 15.73 9.14 -6.39
C ALA A 206 15.35 9.11 -4.90
N ASN A 207 15.16 7.92 -4.34
CA ASN A 207 14.77 7.74 -2.95
C ASN A 207 15.91 7.98 -1.94
N LYS A 208 17.15 8.25 -2.41
CA LYS A 208 18.24 8.73 -1.54
C LYS A 208 18.05 10.18 -1.11
N MET A 209 17.23 10.96 -1.82
CA MET A 209 16.92 12.32 -1.41
C MET A 209 15.90 12.31 -0.28
N PRO A 210 16.21 12.95 0.87
CA PRO A 210 15.28 12.96 1.99
C PRO A 210 14.00 13.74 1.65
N LEU A 211 12.88 13.24 2.13
CA LEU A 211 11.58 13.91 2.02
C LEU A 211 11.39 14.91 3.17
N PRO A 212 10.42 15.82 3.07
CA PRO A 212 10.02 16.63 4.21
C PRO A 212 9.62 15.77 5.42
N PRO A 213 9.89 16.19 6.68
CA PRO A 213 9.69 15.37 7.87
C PRO A 213 8.30 14.73 8.00
N LYS A 214 7.24 15.42 7.59
CA LYS A 214 5.87 14.88 7.61
C LYS A 214 5.71 13.69 6.66
N ALA A 215 6.32 13.74 5.48
CA ALA A 215 6.29 12.64 4.51
C ALA A 215 7.16 11.47 4.98
N GLU A 216 8.35 11.73 5.54
CA GLU A 216 9.18 10.69 6.16
C GLU A 216 8.45 9.99 7.30
N PHE A 217 7.74 10.74 8.15
CA PHE A 217 6.93 10.18 9.22
C PHE A 217 5.80 9.28 8.68
N ALA A 218 5.18 9.64 7.57
CA ALA A 218 4.15 8.80 6.94
C ALA A 218 4.74 7.50 6.34
N PHE A 219 6.02 7.51 5.96
CA PHE A 219 6.76 6.34 5.47
C PHE A 219 7.64 5.65 6.52
N TRP A 220 7.42 5.90 7.83
CA TRP A 220 8.24 5.38 8.93
C TRP A 220 8.53 3.87 8.82
N TYR A 221 7.58 3.10 8.32
CA TYR A 221 7.69 1.65 8.20
C TYR A 221 8.79 1.21 7.21
N GLN A 222 9.16 2.03 6.22
CA GLN A 222 10.26 1.70 5.30
C GLN A 222 11.59 1.60 6.05
N TYR A 223 11.83 2.52 6.99
CA TYR A 223 13.03 2.51 7.83
C TYR A 223 12.98 1.41 8.89
N TYR A 224 11.80 1.11 9.41
CA TYR A 224 11.61 -0.04 10.28
C TYR A 224 11.97 -1.34 9.54
N PHE A 225 11.48 -1.53 8.33
CA PHE A 225 11.78 -2.69 7.48
C PHE A 225 13.25 -2.78 7.04
N ALA A 226 13.99 -1.68 7.02
CA ALA A 226 15.42 -1.67 6.72
C ALA A 226 16.24 -2.49 7.73
N THR A 227 15.74 -2.63 8.97
CA THR A 227 16.42 -3.33 10.06
C THR A 227 16.01 -4.81 10.16
N GLU A 228 16.87 -5.66 10.75
CA GLU A 228 16.49 -7.05 11.05
C GLU A 228 15.42 -7.10 12.15
N ASN A 229 15.45 -6.16 13.12
CA ASN A 229 14.38 -6.03 14.10
C ASN A 229 13.03 -5.73 13.45
N GLY A 230 13.02 -4.85 12.46
CA GLY A 230 11.79 -4.51 11.72
C GLY A 230 11.25 -5.68 10.92
N LYS A 231 12.11 -6.45 10.24
CA LYS A 231 11.73 -7.68 9.56
C LYS A 231 11.13 -8.71 10.51
N ALA A 232 11.80 -8.96 11.66
CA ALA A 232 11.33 -9.89 12.68
C ALA A 232 10.01 -9.41 13.32
N GLY A 233 9.89 -8.11 13.58
CA GLY A 233 8.69 -7.50 14.14
C GLY A 233 7.50 -7.59 13.17
N TYR A 234 7.70 -7.33 11.89
CA TYR A 234 6.67 -7.48 10.87
C TYR A 234 6.18 -8.93 10.78
N ALA A 235 7.11 -9.91 10.72
CA ALA A 235 6.76 -11.33 10.70
C ALA A 235 5.97 -11.76 11.95
N LYS A 236 6.33 -11.23 13.14
CA LYS A 236 5.72 -11.60 14.41
C LYS A 236 4.33 -10.97 14.61
N TYR A 237 4.16 -9.73 14.19
CA TYR A 237 2.97 -8.92 14.45
C TYR A 237 2.23 -8.57 13.16
N LEU A 238 2.27 -9.46 12.16
CA LEU A 238 1.82 -9.21 10.80
C LEU A 238 0.40 -8.66 10.72
N HIS A 239 -0.54 -9.27 11.45
CA HIS A 239 -1.95 -8.86 11.48
C HIS A 239 -2.11 -7.45 12.07
N ASP A 240 -1.58 -7.21 13.27
CA ASP A 240 -1.76 -5.92 13.96
C ASP A 240 -1.01 -4.80 13.25
N PHE A 241 0.17 -5.10 12.68
CA PHE A 241 0.94 -4.14 11.91
C PHE A 241 0.15 -3.66 10.68
N ASN A 242 -0.37 -4.59 9.89
CA ASN A 242 -1.13 -4.27 8.69
C ASN A 242 -2.44 -3.55 9.01
N LYS A 243 -3.10 -3.90 10.12
CA LYS A 243 -4.29 -3.19 10.61
C LYS A 243 -3.99 -1.76 10.99
N LEU A 244 -2.85 -1.52 11.66
CA LEU A 244 -2.39 -0.16 11.97
C LEU A 244 -2.15 0.65 10.69
N ILE A 245 -1.57 0.05 9.64
CA ILE A 245 -1.39 0.73 8.36
C ILE A 245 -2.74 1.10 7.73
N TRP A 246 -3.73 0.20 7.74
CA TRP A 246 -5.08 0.54 7.25
C TRP A 246 -5.69 1.73 7.99
N GLN A 247 -5.61 1.72 9.32
CA GLN A 247 -6.14 2.79 10.17
C GLN A 247 -5.46 4.14 9.92
N THR A 248 -4.15 4.14 9.70
CA THR A 248 -3.38 5.36 9.46
C THR A 248 -3.50 5.86 8.03
N ALA A 249 -3.61 4.95 7.06
CA ALA A 249 -3.75 5.30 5.65
C ALA A 249 -5.18 5.71 5.26
N SER A 250 -6.19 5.21 5.97
CA SER A 250 -7.61 5.56 5.75
C SER A 250 -8.26 6.00 7.08
N PRO A 251 -7.84 7.13 7.68
CA PRO A 251 -8.19 7.50 9.05
C PRO A 251 -9.68 7.80 9.27
N LYS A 252 -10.43 8.06 8.20
CA LYS A 252 -11.87 8.29 8.25
C LYS A 252 -12.70 7.09 7.83
N TRP A 253 -12.06 6.03 7.36
CA TRP A 253 -12.75 4.81 6.98
C TRP A 253 -13.00 3.92 8.21
N ASN A 254 -14.25 3.81 8.59
CA ASN A 254 -14.65 2.98 9.72
C ASN A 254 -14.96 1.54 9.26
N PHE A 255 -13.91 0.81 8.86
CA PHE A 255 -14.02 -0.61 8.54
C PHE A 255 -14.17 -1.45 9.82
N ASP A 256 -14.87 -2.57 9.73
CA ASP A 256 -14.96 -3.55 10.82
C ASP A 256 -13.83 -4.61 10.73
N ASP A 257 -13.69 -5.37 11.82
CA ASP A 257 -12.67 -6.40 11.91
C ASP A 257 -12.87 -7.48 10.84
N ALA A 258 -14.11 -7.85 10.53
CA ALA A 258 -14.41 -8.86 9.52
C ALA A 258 -13.95 -8.42 8.12
N THR A 259 -14.06 -7.14 7.78
CA THR A 259 -13.56 -6.58 6.53
C THR A 259 -12.04 -6.67 6.45
N PHE A 260 -11.35 -6.32 7.54
CA PHE A 260 -9.89 -6.42 7.59
C PHE A 260 -9.42 -7.88 7.59
N ASP A 261 -9.99 -8.72 8.45
CA ASP A 261 -9.58 -10.12 8.63
C ASP A 261 -9.73 -10.94 7.33
N ARG A 262 -10.75 -10.63 6.53
CA ARG A 262 -10.94 -11.23 5.20
C ARG A 262 -9.73 -10.96 4.29
N SER A 263 -9.25 -9.72 4.24
CA SER A 263 -8.06 -9.37 3.47
C SER A 263 -6.77 -9.86 4.13
N ALA A 264 -6.72 -9.84 5.47
CA ALA A 264 -5.55 -10.29 6.23
C ALA A 264 -5.23 -11.78 6.01
N ALA A 265 -6.22 -12.60 5.66
CA ALA A 265 -6.00 -14.00 5.28
C ALA A 265 -5.01 -14.14 4.11
N SER A 266 -4.92 -13.16 3.20
CA SER A 266 -3.98 -13.17 2.08
C SER A 266 -2.52 -13.00 2.50
N PHE A 267 -2.25 -12.42 3.67
CA PHE A 267 -0.91 -12.21 4.22
C PHE A 267 -0.29 -13.50 4.79
N ASN A 268 -1.09 -14.56 4.95
CA ASN A 268 -0.60 -15.89 5.34
C ASN A 268 0.18 -16.59 4.22
N ASN A 269 0.29 -15.98 3.04
CA ASN A 269 1.15 -16.47 1.98
C ASN A 269 2.60 -16.62 2.50
N PRO A 270 3.27 -17.77 2.29
CA PRO A 270 4.58 -18.05 2.88
C PRO A 270 5.67 -17.09 2.40
N ASP A 271 5.50 -16.47 1.24
CA ASP A 271 6.45 -15.52 0.66
C ASP A 271 6.15 -14.06 1.03
N HIS A 272 5.01 -13.78 1.71
CA HIS A 272 4.52 -12.42 1.95
C HIS A 272 5.56 -11.52 2.64
N VAL A 273 6.10 -11.96 3.76
CA VAL A 273 7.07 -11.19 4.53
C VAL A 273 8.33 -10.92 3.70
N ALA A 274 8.84 -11.93 3.01
CA ALA A 274 10.05 -11.80 2.19
C ALA A 274 9.84 -10.77 1.05
N ILE A 275 8.71 -10.84 0.36
CA ILE A 275 8.35 -9.94 -0.74
C ILE A 275 8.19 -8.50 -0.23
N VAL A 276 7.44 -8.28 0.86
CA VAL A 276 7.21 -6.94 1.41
C VAL A 276 8.52 -6.31 1.90
N ILE A 277 9.32 -7.06 2.67
CA ILE A 277 10.62 -6.57 3.16
C ILE A 277 11.56 -6.24 2.00
N HIS A 278 11.63 -7.13 0.98
CA HIS A 278 12.45 -6.85 -0.19
C HIS A 278 12.01 -5.60 -0.94
N ASN A 279 10.70 -5.40 -1.18
CA ASN A 279 10.19 -4.22 -1.86
C ASN A 279 10.66 -2.92 -1.20
N TYR A 280 10.47 -2.80 0.11
CA TYR A 280 10.81 -1.57 0.82
C TYR A 280 12.30 -1.38 1.00
N ARG A 281 13.07 -2.44 1.25
CA ARG A 281 14.53 -2.38 1.30
C ARG A 281 15.13 -1.99 -0.04
N TRP A 282 14.66 -2.58 -1.13
CA TRP A 282 15.13 -2.22 -2.47
C TRP A 282 14.81 -0.76 -2.81
N ARG A 283 13.62 -0.29 -2.49
CA ARG A 283 13.20 1.10 -2.75
C ARG A 283 14.13 2.13 -2.11
N ILE A 284 14.61 1.89 -0.90
CA ILE A 284 15.52 2.79 -0.19
C ILE A 284 17.02 2.43 -0.41
N GLY A 285 17.31 1.45 -1.29
CA GLY A 285 18.67 1.11 -1.70
C GLY A 285 19.46 0.31 -0.67
N VAL A 286 18.80 -0.42 0.24
CA VAL A 286 19.44 -1.30 1.24
C VAL A 286 19.27 -2.80 0.95
N ALA A 287 18.69 -3.14 -0.18
CA ALA A 287 18.68 -4.49 -0.74
C ALA A 287 18.95 -4.44 -2.24
N GLU A 288 19.69 -5.45 -2.71
CA GLU A 288 19.98 -5.62 -4.13
C GLU A 288 18.75 -6.17 -4.87
N GLY A 289 18.64 -5.81 -6.15
CA GLY A 289 17.74 -6.44 -7.09
C GLY A 289 18.40 -7.57 -7.87
N GLU A 290 17.67 -8.14 -8.82
CA GLU A 290 18.24 -9.11 -9.76
C GLU A 290 18.69 -8.39 -11.04
N ALA A 291 19.93 -8.60 -11.45
CA ALA A 291 20.55 -7.98 -12.62
C ALA A 291 19.75 -8.15 -13.93
N LYS A 292 18.98 -9.22 -14.05
CA LYS A 292 18.11 -9.44 -15.22
C LYS A 292 17.04 -8.37 -15.42
N TYR A 293 16.77 -7.54 -14.42
CA TYR A 293 15.81 -6.42 -14.47
C TYR A 293 16.48 -5.05 -14.61
N ASP A 294 17.81 -4.96 -14.59
CA ASP A 294 18.53 -3.67 -14.53
C ASP A 294 18.18 -2.75 -15.69
N ASP A 295 18.05 -3.27 -16.92
CA ASP A 295 17.66 -2.46 -18.07
C ASP A 295 16.24 -1.90 -17.95
N LEU A 296 15.32 -2.65 -17.38
CA LEU A 296 13.97 -2.17 -17.14
C LEU A 296 13.96 -1.10 -16.03
N GLU A 297 14.67 -1.35 -14.93
CA GLU A 297 14.78 -0.39 -13.83
C GLU A 297 15.49 0.89 -14.26
N LYS A 298 16.51 0.81 -15.14
CA LYS A 298 17.18 1.98 -15.73
C LYS A 298 16.22 2.82 -16.58
N ARG A 299 15.36 2.16 -17.38
CA ARG A 299 14.32 2.86 -18.14
C ARG A 299 13.33 3.56 -17.21
N LEU A 300 12.90 2.91 -16.14
CA LEU A 300 11.98 3.47 -15.15
C LEU A 300 12.60 4.60 -14.34
N ALA A 301 13.90 4.51 -14.01
CA ALA A 301 14.63 5.52 -13.26
C ALA A 301 14.71 6.87 -14.00
N ALA A 302 14.62 6.87 -15.33
CA ALA A 302 14.49 8.09 -16.13
C ALA A 302 13.13 8.80 -15.94
N ALA A 303 12.22 8.19 -15.19
CA ALA A 303 10.86 8.69 -14.94
C ALA A 303 10.14 9.16 -16.20
N PRO A 304 10.00 8.28 -17.24
CA PRO A 304 9.45 8.67 -18.53
C PRO A 304 7.97 9.05 -18.43
N ALA A 305 7.52 9.89 -19.37
CA ALA A 305 6.12 10.26 -19.45
C ALA A 305 5.26 9.10 -19.96
N ILE A 306 3.98 9.10 -19.57
CA ILE A 306 2.95 8.16 -20.01
C ILE A 306 2.08 8.88 -21.04
N SER A 307 2.02 8.35 -22.24
CA SER A 307 1.24 8.91 -23.34
C SER A 307 -0.14 8.27 -23.49
N LEU A 308 -0.43 7.22 -22.75
CA LEU A 308 -1.72 6.54 -22.79
C LEU A 308 -2.80 7.38 -22.07
N PRO A 309 -4.08 7.20 -22.45
CA PRO A 309 -5.20 7.75 -21.68
C PRO A 309 -5.10 7.38 -20.21
N THR A 310 -5.16 8.38 -19.34
CA THR A 310 -4.95 8.19 -17.91
C THR A 310 -5.94 8.99 -17.08
N ILE A 311 -6.53 8.34 -16.08
CA ILE A 311 -7.26 9.00 -15.00
C ILE A 311 -6.50 8.74 -13.70
N THR A 312 -6.04 9.81 -13.06
CA THR A 312 -5.51 9.71 -11.70
C THR A 312 -6.61 10.05 -10.69
N MET A 313 -6.58 9.38 -9.55
CA MET A 313 -7.58 9.59 -8.49
C MET A 313 -6.90 9.80 -7.13
N GLU A 314 -7.57 10.56 -6.26
CA GLU A 314 -7.15 10.74 -4.88
C GLU A 314 -8.37 10.83 -3.96
N GLY A 315 -8.27 10.27 -2.75
CA GLY A 315 -9.26 10.44 -1.70
C GLY A 315 -8.94 11.69 -0.85
N ASP A 316 -9.95 12.46 -0.46
CA ASP A 316 -9.78 13.69 0.33
C ASP A 316 -9.31 13.44 1.79
N ALA A 317 -9.27 12.19 2.21
CA ALA A 317 -8.80 11.76 3.53
C ALA A 317 -7.70 10.69 3.46
N ASN A 318 -6.95 10.61 2.34
CA ASN A 318 -5.81 9.71 2.24
C ASN A 318 -4.72 10.10 3.24
N GLY A 319 -4.47 9.23 4.22
CA GLY A 319 -3.44 9.42 5.24
C GLY A 319 -2.05 8.90 4.83
N ALA A 320 -1.96 8.13 3.74
CA ALA A 320 -0.67 7.71 3.20
C ALA A 320 0.02 8.89 2.50
N ALA A 321 1.35 8.93 2.53
CA ALA A 321 2.09 9.96 1.81
C ALA A 321 1.93 9.76 0.30
N HIS A 322 1.53 10.80 -0.39
CA HIS A 322 1.33 10.84 -1.83
C HIS A 322 1.75 12.20 -2.39
N PRO A 323 2.19 12.28 -3.65
CA PRO A 323 2.52 13.55 -4.28
C PRO A 323 1.25 14.33 -4.64
N GLU A 324 1.32 15.65 -4.55
CA GLU A 324 0.26 16.52 -5.05
C GLU A 324 0.10 16.38 -6.57
N PRO A 325 -1.12 16.49 -7.13
CA PRO A 325 -1.37 16.35 -8.57
C PRO A 325 -0.51 17.26 -9.44
N SER A 326 -0.20 18.47 -8.98
CA SER A 326 0.68 19.43 -9.67
C SER A 326 2.11 18.90 -9.85
N ALA A 327 2.60 18.06 -8.93
CA ALA A 327 3.96 17.52 -8.98
C ALA A 327 4.15 16.45 -10.09
N TYR A 328 3.08 15.79 -10.50
CA TYR A 328 3.17 14.70 -11.49
C TYR A 328 2.35 14.93 -12.77
N ARG A 329 1.52 15.98 -12.84
CA ARG A 329 0.66 16.26 -14.02
C ARG A 329 1.42 16.20 -15.33
N ALA A 330 2.61 16.75 -15.38
CA ALA A 330 3.46 16.79 -16.59
C ALA A 330 3.97 15.41 -17.05
N LYS A 331 3.85 14.38 -16.20
CA LYS A 331 4.20 12.99 -16.54
C LYS A 331 3.15 12.31 -17.42
N PHE A 332 1.96 12.89 -17.58
CA PHE A 332 0.89 12.37 -18.41
C PHE A 332 0.69 13.27 -19.63
N THR A 333 1.18 12.82 -20.79
CA THR A 333 1.18 13.60 -22.04
C THR A 333 0.02 13.25 -22.99
N GLY A 334 -0.69 12.16 -22.72
CA GLY A 334 -1.90 11.77 -23.44
C GLY A 334 -3.17 12.44 -22.90
N LYS A 335 -4.33 11.88 -23.26
CA LYS A 335 -5.61 12.29 -22.65
C LYS A 335 -5.55 12.04 -21.14
N TYR A 336 -5.78 13.07 -20.35
CA TYR A 336 -5.56 13.00 -18.90
C TYR A 336 -6.66 13.73 -18.12
N GLU A 337 -7.10 13.11 -17.05
CA GLU A 337 -7.99 13.68 -16.05
C GLU A 337 -7.49 13.36 -14.63
N HIS A 338 -7.73 14.28 -13.67
CA HIS A 338 -7.54 14.01 -12.24
C HIS A 338 -8.88 14.12 -11.52
N ARG A 339 -9.14 13.20 -10.59
CA ARG A 339 -10.37 13.16 -9.77
C ARG A 339 -10.05 13.10 -8.30
N THR A 340 -10.48 14.09 -7.54
CA THR A 340 -10.50 14.02 -6.08
C THR A 340 -11.86 13.49 -5.63
N ILE A 341 -11.86 12.41 -4.88
CA ILE A 341 -13.07 11.79 -4.34
C ILE A 341 -13.27 12.27 -2.91
N THR A 342 -14.35 12.99 -2.69
CA THR A 342 -14.67 13.62 -1.40
C THR A 342 -15.59 12.74 -0.55
N GLY A 343 -15.72 13.09 0.73
CA GLY A 343 -16.57 12.38 1.69
C GLY A 343 -15.80 11.54 2.70
N GLY A 344 -14.50 11.83 2.87
CA GLY A 344 -13.65 11.14 3.84
C GLY A 344 -13.03 9.86 3.27
N VAL A 345 -12.87 9.78 1.95
CA VAL A 345 -12.26 8.63 1.26
C VAL A 345 -10.75 8.61 1.51
N GLY A 346 -10.25 7.49 1.98
CA GLY A 346 -8.84 7.28 2.30
C GLY A 346 -8.04 6.60 1.18
N HIS A 347 -7.04 5.83 1.61
CA HIS A 347 -6.06 5.21 0.72
C HIS A 347 -6.61 4.05 -0.10
N ASN A 348 -7.49 3.23 0.49
CA ASN A 348 -8.12 2.09 -0.21
C ASN A 348 -9.34 2.57 -1.01
N LEU A 349 -9.12 3.57 -1.86
CA LEU A 349 -10.16 4.24 -2.63
C LEU A 349 -11.08 3.27 -3.40
N PRO A 350 -10.60 2.17 -4.02
CA PRO A 350 -11.50 1.23 -4.70
C PRO A 350 -12.53 0.58 -3.76
N GLN A 351 -12.17 0.29 -2.51
CA GLN A 351 -13.08 -0.30 -1.53
C GLN A 351 -13.94 0.76 -0.83
N GLU A 352 -13.38 1.95 -0.63
CA GLU A 352 -14.07 3.06 0.04
C GLU A 352 -15.08 3.77 -0.88
N ALA A 353 -14.78 3.85 -2.19
CA ALA A 353 -15.60 4.50 -3.21
C ALA A 353 -15.70 3.67 -4.52
N PRO A 354 -16.25 2.44 -4.47
CA PRO A 354 -16.19 1.48 -5.59
C PRO A 354 -16.87 2.00 -6.85
N ALA A 355 -17.98 2.72 -6.75
CA ALA A 355 -18.67 3.29 -7.89
C ALA A 355 -17.84 4.36 -8.62
N ALA A 356 -17.10 5.19 -7.86
CA ALA A 356 -16.23 6.22 -8.44
C ALA A 356 -15.04 5.58 -9.17
N PHE A 357 -14.44 4.54 -8.58
CA PHE A 357 -13.35 3.81 -9.21
C PHE A 357 -13.80 3.07 -10.49
N ALA A 358 -14.93 2.35 -10.42
CA ALA A 358 -15.50 1.68 -11.58
C ALA A 358 -15.82 2.66 -12.72
N LYS A 359 -16.39 3.84 -12.38
CA LYS A 359 -16.63 4.89 -13.35
C LYS A 359 -15.35 5.38 -14.03
N ALA A 360 -14.26 5.55 -13.27
CA ALA A 360 -12.97 5.94 -13.83
C ALA A 360 -12.44 4.91 -14.85
N ILE A 361 -12.61 3.61 -14.58
CA ILE A 361 -12.25 2.53 -15.52
C ILE A 361 -13.07 2.65 -16.83
N VAL A 362 -14.38 2.85 -16.74
CA VAL A 362 -15.24 3.01 -17.92
C VAL A 362 -14.84 4.24 -18.73
N ASP A 363 -14.60 5.36 -18.05
CA ASP A 363 -14.28 6.63 -18.70
C ASP A 363 -12.91 6.58 -19.40
N VAL A 364 -11.88 5.97 -18.77
CA VAL A 364 -10.57 5.85 -19.40
C VAL A 364 -10.58 4.91 -20.61
N ASP A 365 -11.41 3.86 -20.60
CA ASP A 365 -11.61 2.99 -21.77
C ASP A 365 -12.30 3.76 -22.93
N ALA A 366 -13.26 4.62 -22.60
CA ALA A 366 -13.88 5.51 -23.59
C ALA A 366 -12.87 6.52 -24.17
N MET A 367 -11.99 7.10 -23.33
CA MET A 367 -10.91 7.97 -23.80
C MET A 367 -9.96 7.27 -24.78
N ALA A 368 -9.72 5.97 -24.59
CA ALA A 368 -8.85 5.17 -25.45
C ALA A 368 -9.50 4.82 -26.81
N SER A 369 -10.82 4.82 -26.86
CA SER A 369 -11.59 4.44 -28.04
C SER A 369 -11.97 5.64 -28.93
N ALA A 370 -11.86 6.85 -28.40
CA ALA A 370 -12.09 8.12 -29.09
C ALA A 370 -10.79 8.70 -29.68
#